data_14104a222a42adaf71b23feb52eb9fc2
#
_entry.id   14104a222a42adaf71b23feb52eb9fc2
#
_cell.length_a   1.000
_cell.length_b   1.000
_cell.length_c   1.000
_cell.angle_alpha   90.00
_cell.angle_beta   90.00
_cell.angle_gamma   90.00
#
_symmetry.space_group_name_H-M   'P 1'
#
loop_
_entity.id
_entity.type
_entity.pdbx_description
1 polymer ?
#
loop_
_entity_poly.entity_id
_entity_poly.type
_entity_poly.pdbx_seq_one_letter_code
_entity_poly.pdbx_strand_id
1 'polypeptide(L)'
;MAKGFQEIDSLCREIVKDAKNGVFKPVYLLMGDEPYYVDMVCDAILEYCLDESERDFNQTVCYGADVNADAVITAARRYPMFAERQLVVVKEAQMMKSLEEMAIYCQNPLESTVLVLAMHGASADKRKSLYKTVSKIGVVVDSPALRDYDMPRWIPVFYQSKGMQIAPDAAALLAEHAGTDLNKIAIETEKMLKNLPEGTTHVTAQDIEKNVGISRQFSIFELTKELSHKNAAKALRIAAYIGSAAKFAMPMAVAALYTHFYRILKYNALLMMTPRPGNDQKAKVLGVNPYFFQEYDMAVRNYPLRKSMAAIALLKEYDFKGKGGNIGEATDAQLMVELTAKLLNL
;
A
#
# COMPACT_ATOMS: atom_id res chain seq x y z
N MET A 1 -4.22 -22.22 8.75
CA MET A 1 -3.32 -21.39 7.91
C MET A 1 -3.94 -20.02 7.81
N ALA A 2 -3.16 -18.94 7.87
CA ALA A 2 -3.69 -17.62 7.59
C ALA A 2 -4.21 -17.59 6.13
N LYS A 3 -5.40 -17.01 5.92
CA LYS A 3 -5.95 -16.83 4.58
C LYS A 3 -5.01 -15.94 3.77
N GLY A 4 -4.78 -16.26 2.50
CA GLY A 4 -4.04 -15.39 1.61
C GLY A 4 -4.81 -14.09 1.33
N PHE A 5 -4.14 -13.03 0.90
CA PHE A 5 -4.82 -11.74 0.63
C PHE A 5 -5.98 -11.88 -0.37
N GLN A 6 -5.88 -12.79 -1.33
CA GLN A 6 -6.95 -13.03 -2.32
C GLN A 6 -8.25 -13.54 -1.70
N GLU A 7 -8.13 -14.41 -0.69
CA GLU A 7 -9.30 -14.91 0.05
C GLU A 7 -9.95 -13.80 0.88
N ILE A 8 -9.13 -12.93 1.48
CA ILE A 8 -9.62 -11.78 2.26
C ILE A 8 -10.26 -10.74 1.33
N ASP A 9 -9.61 -10.39 0.22
CA ASP A 9 -10.16 -9.47 -0.78
C ASP A 9 -11.52 -9.97 -1.31
N SER A 10 -11.62 -11.25 -1.65
CA SER A 10 -12.87 -11.87 -2.11
C SER A 10 -13.96 -11.80 -1.04
N LEU A 11 -13.65 -12.16 0.22
CA LEU A 11 -14.57 -12.10 1.34
C LEU A 11 -15.06 -10.66 1.58
N CYS A 12 -14.15 -9.68 1.62
CA CYS A 12 -14.52 -8.28 1.85
C CYS A 12 -15.41 -7.74 0.74
N ARG A 13 -15.12 -8.08 -0.54
CA ARG A 13 -15.97 -7.69 -1.67
C ARG A 13 -17.35 -8.34 -1.63
N GLU A 14 -17.44 -9.61 -1.19
CA GLU A 14 -18.72 -10.28 -0.97
C GLU A 14 -19.54 -9.56 0.09
N ILE A 15 -18.93 -9.21 1.23
CA ILE A 15 -19.61 -8.45 2.30
C ILE A 15 -20.08 -7.08 1.78
N VAL A 16 -19.25 -6.36 1.02
CA VAL A 16 -19.65 -5.08 0.42
C VAL A 16 -20.82 -5.25 -0.55
N LYS A 17 -20.82 -6.31 -1.36
CA LYS A 17 -21.93 -6.63 -2.26
C LYS A 17 -23.19 -6.96 -1.49
N ASP A 18 -23.09 -7.76 -0.43
CA ASP A 18 -24.22 -8.10 0.45
C ASP A 18 -24.79 -6.85 1.11
N ALA A 19 -23.93 -5.97 1.63
CA ALA A 19 -24.34 -4.70 2.23
C ALA A 19 -25.13 -3.83 1.23
N LYS A 20 -24.66 -3.71 -0.02
CA LYS A 20 -25.39 -2.99 -1.10
C LYS A 20 -26.76 -3.58 -1.40
N ASN A 21 -26.92 -4.88 -1.18
CA ASN A 21 -28.20 -5.58 -1.38
C ASN A 21 -29.05 -5.64 -0.11
N GLY A 22 -28.69 -4.93 0.96
CA GLY A 22 -29.41 -4.90 2.23
C GLY A 22 -29.26 -6.18 3.08
N VAL A 23 -28.30 -7.05 2.76
CA VAL A 23 -28.05 -8.31 3.46
C VAL A 23 -26.95 -8.11 4.50
N PHE A 24 -27.29 -8.28 5.77
CA PHE A 24 -26.36 -8.09 6.89
C PHE A 24 -26.35 -9.29 7.83
N LYS A 25 -25.17 -9.53 8.44
CA LYS A 25 -25.04 -10.45 9.58
C LYS A 25 -25.17 -9.69 10.89
N PRO A 26 -25.58 -10.36 11.98
CA PRO A 26 -25.81 -9.68 13.26
C PRO A 26 -24.51 -9.10 13.87
N VAL A 27 -23.35 -9.69 13.61
CA VAL A 27 -22.07 -9.24 14.18
C VAL A 27 -20.95 -9.36 13.15
N TYR A 28 -20.16 -8.29 13.03
CA TYR A 28 -18.92 -8.25 12.27
C TYR A 28 -17.74 -7.98 13.21
N LEU A 29 -16.74 -8.84 13.20
CA LEU A 29 -15.45 -8.64 13.85
C LEU A 29 -14.41 -8.40 12.75
N LEU A 30 -14.06 -7.13 12.55
CA LEU A 30 -13.11 -6.69 11.54
C LEU A 30 -11.78 -6.41 12.22
N MET A 31 -10.71 -7.11 11.83
CA MET A 31 -9.44 -7.03 12.53
C MET A 31 -8.28 -7.36 11.59
N GLY A 32 -7.07 -7.07 12.03
CA GLY A 32 -5.82 -7.44 11.36
C GLY A 32 -4.85 -6.30 11.18
N ASP A 33 -3.71 -6.62 10.58
CA ASP A 33 -2.60 -5.68 10.39
C ASP A 33 -2.81 -4.77 9.17
N GLU A 34 -3.71 -5.15 8.23
CA GLU A 34 -4.03 -4.35 7.05
C GLU A 34 -5.35 -3.59 7.25
N PRO A 35 -5.28 -2.28 7.53
CA PRO A 35 -6.46 -1.47 7.84
C PRO A 35 -7.39 -1.27 6.64
N TYR A 36 -6.89 -1.29 5.41
CA TYR A 36 -7.68 -1.08 4.20
C TYR A 36 -8.94 -1.96 4.14
N TYR A 37 -8.82 -3.25 4.46
CA TYR A 37 -9.95 -4.16 4.41
C TYR A 37 -10.93 -3.97 5.56
N VAL A 38 -10.43 -3.56 6.74
CA VAL A 38 -11.26 -3.21 7.90
C VAL A 38 -12.12 -1.99 7.55
N ASP A 39 -11.50 -0.95 7.00
CA ASP A 39 -12.17 0.28 6.58
C ASP A 39 -13.17 0.01 5.45
N MET A 40 -12.76 -0.72 4.42
CA MET A 40 -13.60 -1.06 3.26
C MET A 40 -14.94 -1.71 3.68
N VAL A 41 -14.89 -2.66 4.61
CA VAL A 41 -16.10 -3.34 5.09
C VAL A 41 -16.88 -2.46 6.05
N CYS A 42 -16.21 -1.80 6.99
CA CYS A 42 -16.85 -0.92 7.96
C CYS A 42 -17.59 0.24 7.28
N ASP A 43 -16.97 0.90 6.32
CA ASP A 43 -17.56 2.01 5.58
C ASP A 43 -18.74 1.57 4.71
N ALA A 44 -18.65 0.39 4.09
CA ALA A 44 -19.78 -0.16 3.33
C ALA A 44 -20.99 -0.47 4.24
N ILE A 45 -20.76 -0.99 5.44
CA ILE A 45 -21.86 -1.22 6.39
C ILE A 45 -22.44 0.10 6.87
N LEU A 46 -21.61 1.10 7.15
CA LEU A 46 -22.05 2.46 7.53
C LEU A 46 -22.89 3.12 6.43
N GLU A 47 -22.53 2.90 5.17
CA GLU A 47 -23.19 3.51 4.01
C GLU A 47 -24.54 2.86 3.70
N TYR A 48 -24.63 1.53 3.75
CA TYR A 48 -25.77 0.80 3.21
C TYR A 48 -26.70 0.18 4.27
N CYS A 49 -26.34 0.22 5.58
CA CYS A 49 -27.14 -0.44 6.63
C CYS A 49 -28.45 0.29 6.93
N LEU A 50 -28.43 1.60 6.86
CA LEU A 50 -29.55 2.50 7.19
C LEU A 50 -29.71 3.57 6.12
N ASP A 51 -30.96 3.93 5.84
CA ASP A 51 -31.26 5.10 5.03
C ASP A 51 -30.83 6.39 5.76
N GLU A 52 -30.56 7.45 5.03
CA GLU A 52 -30.07 8.71 5.60
C GLU A 52 -31.00 9.26 6.67
N SER A 53 -32.30 9.17 6.46
CA SER A 53 -33.34 9.61 7.41
C SER A 53 -33.42 8.77 8.70
N GLU A 54 -32.89 7.55 8.70
CA GLU A 54 -32.93 6.63 9.84
C GLU A 54 -31.69 6.74 10.75
N ARG A 55 -30.59 7.31 10.21
CA ARG A 55 -29.28 7.30 10.88
C ARG A 55 -29.28 8.05 12.20
N ASP A 56 -29.96 9.18 12.30
CA ASP A 56 -29.97 10.01 13.51
C ASP A 56 -30.49 9.25 14.75
N PHE A 57 -31.41 8.30 14.56
CA PHE A 57 -32.02 7.55 15.65
C PHE A 57 -31.48 6.13 15.82
N ASN A 58 -30.97 5.54 14.74
CA ASN A 58 -30.65 4.12 14.71
C ASN A 58 -29.16 3.82 14.47
N GLN A 59 -28.32 4.85 14.28
CA GLN A 59 -26.87 4.68 14.11
C GLN A 59 -26.14 5.14 15.37
N THR A 60 -25.32 4.27 15.93
CA THR A 60 -24.39 4.61 17.01
C THR A 60 -22.97 4.29 16.56
N VAL A 61 -22.12 5.30 16.47
CA VAL A 61 -20.68 5.15 16.18
C VAL A 61 -19.90 5.65 17.39
N CYS A 62 -19.04 4.81 17.94
CA CYS A 62 -18.21 5.14 19.09
C CYS A 62 -16.79 4.60 18.91
N TYR A 63 -15.86 5.08 19.73
CA TYR A 63 -14.49 4.60 19.75
C TYR A 63 -14.25 3.72 20.99
N GLY A 64 -13.46 2.66 20.82
CA GLY A 64 -13.19 1.71 21.90
C GLY A 64 -12.56 2.33 23.15
N ALA A 65 -11.80 3.42 23.00
CA ALA A 65 -11.21 4.15 24.12
C ALA A 65 -12.26 4.87 25.00
N ASP A 66 -13.42 5.24 24.43
CA ASP A 66 -14.43 6.09 25.06
C ASP A 66 -15.58 5.29 25.67
N VAL A 67 -15.64 3.98 25.40
CA VAL A 67 -16.74 3.12 25.82
C VAL A 67 -16.26 1.85 26.51
N ASN A 68 -17.17 1.20 27.21
CA ASN A 68 -17.00 -0.15 27.74
C ASN A 68 -18.05 -1.10 27.15
N ALA A 69 -17.90 -2.41 27.41
CA ALA A 69 -18.80 -3.42 26.86
C ALA A 69 -20.26 -3.21 27.30
N ASP A 70 -20.52 -2.83 28.54
CA ASP A 70 -21.87 -2.60 29.04
C ASP A 70 -22.61 -1.49 28.28
N ALA A 71 -21.92 -0.39 28.00
CA ALA A 71 -22.48 0.72 27.23
C ALA A 71 -22.82 0.27 25.78
N VAL A 72 -21.90 -0.46 25.14
CA VAL A 72 -22.10 -0.98 23.78
C VAL A 72 -23.21 -2.03 23.75
N ILE A 73 -23.27 -2.95 24.72
CA ILE A 73 -24.33 -3.96 24.85
C ILE A 73 -25.68 -3.29 25.06
N THR A 74 -25.74 -2.26 25.92
CA THR A 74 -26.96 -1.48 26.15
C THR A 74 -27.44 -0.82 24.87
N ALA A 75 -26.55 -0.20 24.11
CA ALA A 75 -26.87 0.37 22.80
C ALA A 75 -27.36 -0.70 21.81
N ALA A 76 -26.65 -1.83 21.73
CA ALA A 76 -26.95 -2.91 20.80
C ALA A 76 -28.26 -3.66 21.12
N ARG A 77 -28.76 -3.56 22.35
CA ARG A 77 -30.03 -4.17 22.79
C ARG A 77 -31.25 -3.26 22.66
N ARG A 78 -31.09 -2.04 22.18
CA ARG A 78 -32.21 -1.16 21.86
C ARG A 78 -32.95 -1.71 20.64
N TYR A 79 -34.24 -1.44 20.56
CA TYR A 79 -35.00 -1.66 19.33
C TYR A 79 -34.87 -0.45 18.40
N PRO A 80 -34.82 -0.67 17.08
CA PRO A 80 -34.78 0.43 16.13
C PRO A 80 -36.05 1.28 16.21
N MET A 81 -35.91 2.58 15.94
CA MET A 81 -37.00 3.55 15.90
C MET A 81 -37.38 3.85 14.45
N PHE A 82 -38.58 3.45 14.04
CA PHE A 82 -39.11 3.67 12.68
C PHE A 82 -38.21 3.11 11.55
N ALA A 83 -37.41 2.08 11.86
CA ALA A 83 -36.51 1.42 10.91
C ALA A 83 -36.56 -0.11 11.13
N GLU A 84 -36.15 -0.88 10.15
CA GLU A 84 -36.06 -2.34 10.27
C GLU A 84 -34.93 -2.79 11.19
N ARG A 85 -33.88 -1.98 11.26
CA ARG A 85 -32.67 -2.33 12.02
C ARG A 85 -31.98 -1.09 12.62
N GLN A 86 -31.07 -1.34 13.55
CA GLN A 86 -30.11 -0.37 14.06
C GLN A 86 -28.68 -0.81 13.78
N LEU A 87 -27.77 0.14 13.73
CA LEU A 87 -26.34 -0.07 13.52
C LEU A 87 -25.54 0.44 14.73
N VAL A 88 -24.71 -0.43 15.29
CA VAL A 88 -23.76 -0.05 16.34
C VAL A 88 -22.36 -0.38 15.85
N VAL A 89 -21.50 0.65 15.74
CA VAL A 89 -20.11 0.53 15.27
C VAL A 89 -19.17 0.97 16.37
N VAL A 90 -18.26 0.10 16.75
CA VAL A 90 -17.14 0.43 17.65
C VAL A 90 -15.87 0.48 16.82
N LYS A 91 -15.40 1.69 16.52
CA LYS A 91 -14.09 1.93 15.89
C LYS A 91 -12.98 1.79 16.93
N GLU A 92 -11.78 1.37 16.50
CA GLU A 92 -10.64 1.12 17.40
C GLU A 92 -11.03 0.23 18.60
N ALA A 93 -11.81 -0.82 18.33
CA ALA A 93 -12.35 -1.71 19.37
C ALA A 93 -11.24 -2.36 20.23
N GLN A 94 -10.00 -2.49 19.74
CA GLN A 94 -8.85 -2.97 20.51
C GLN A 94 -8.51 -2.07 21.71
N MET A 95 -8.93 -0.81 21.69
CA MET A 95 -8.72 0.12 22.81
C MET A 95 -9.75 -0.05 23.94
N MET A 96 -10.82 -0.79 23.71
CA MET A 96 -11.84 -1.08 24.72
C MET A 96 -11.33 -2.13 25.71
N LYS A 97 -11.12 -1.73 26.98
CA LYS A 97 -10.56 -2.61 28.03
C LYS A 97 -11.40 -3.87 28.28
N SER A 98 -12.72 -3.78 28.11
CA SER A 98 -13.68 -4.85 28.34
C SER A 98 -14.12 -5.54 27.02
N LEU A 99 -13.34 -5.48 25.95
CA LEU A 99 -13.70 -6.02 24.62
C LEU A 99 -14.19 -7.47 24.67
N GLU A 100 -13.55 -8.33 25.47
CA GLU A 100 -13.91 -9.74 25.58
C GLU A 100 -15.31 -9.98 26.16
N GLU A 101 -15.83 -9.06 26.96
CA GLU A 101 -17.16 -9.12 27.55
C GLU A 101 -18.26 -8.96 26.49
N MET A 102 -17.93 -8.43 25.31
CA MET A 102 -18.83 -8.39 24.15
C MET A 102 -19.30 -9.80 23.72
N ALA A 103 -18.57 -10.84 24.11
CA ALA A 103 -18.98 -12.24 23.91
C ALA A 103 -20.35 -12.53 24.52
N ILE A 104 -20.74 -11.85 25.60
CA ILE A 104 -22.02 -11.99 26.27
C ILE A 104 -23.17 -11.59 25.33
N TYR A 105 -23.02 -10.46 24.65
CA TYR A 105 -23.99 -10.02 23.64
C TYR A 105 -23.99 -10.94 22.42
N CYS A 106 -22.81 -11.33 21.95
CA CYS A 106 -22.65 -12.16 20.75
C CYS A 106 -23.24 -13.59 20.93
N GLN A 107 -23.44 -14.08 22.14
CA GLN A 107 -24.11 -15.37 22.35
C GLN A 107 -25.60 -15.35 21.98
N ASN A 108 -26.24 -14.20 22.12
CA ASN A 108 -27.65 -14.02 21.77
C ASN A 108 -27.85 -12.58 21.26
N PRO A 109 -27.39 -12.28 20.03
CA PRO A 109 -27.52 -10.95 19.45
C PRO A 109 -28.96 -10.64 19.08
N LEU A 110 -29.34 -9.37 19.13
CA LEU A 110 -30.65 -8.93 18.67
C LEU A 110 -30.70 -8.97 17.14
N GLU A 111 -31.69 -9.62 16.56
CA GLU A 111 -31.80 -9.79 15.10
C GLU A 111 -31.93 -8.47 14.34
N SER A 112 -32.55 -7.45 14.96
CA SER A 112 -32.68 -6.11 14.40
C SER A 112 -31.44 -5.23 14.59
N THR A 113 -30.31 -5.75 15.11
CA THR A 113 -29.08 -5.00 15.34
C THR A 113 -27.94 -5.55 14.50
N VAL A 114 -27.26 -4.65 13.79
CA VAL A 114 -25.97 -4.91 13.15
C VAL A 114 -24.87 -4.33 14.05
N LEU A 115 -24.04 -5.19 14.62
CA LEU A 115 -22.89 -4.78 15.45
C LEU A 115 -21.58 -4.95 14.66
N VAL A 116 -20.79 -3.89 14.61
CA VAL A 116 -19.46 -3.89 14.00
C VAL A 116 -18.40 -3.57 15.05
N LEU A 117 -17.46 -4.49 15.26
CA LEU A 117 -16.27 -4.28 16.08
C LEU A 117 -15.06 -4.17 15.13
N ALA A 118 -14.59 -2.94 14.87
CA ALA A 118 -13.48 -2.65 13.96
C ALA A 118 -12.19 -2.40 14.74
N MET A 119 -11.14 -3.16 14.42
CA MET A 119 -9.83 -3.12 15.07
C MET A 119 -8.75 -2.87 14.01
N HIS A 120 -7.92 -1.85 14.20
CA HIS A 120 -6.83 -1.52 13.29
C HIS A 120 -5.47 -1.92 13.89
N GLY A 121 -4.65 -2.63 13.11
CA GLY A 121 -3.30 -3.06 13.53
C GLY A 121 -3.33 -4.00 14.74
N ALA A 122 -4.44 -4.67 14.97
CA ALA A 122 -4.63 -5.59 16.08
C ALA A 122 -5.57 -6.73 15.70
N SER A 123 -5.47 -7.84 16.43
CA SER A 123 -6.33 -9.00 16.24
C SER A 123 -6.82 -9.53 17.57
N ALA A 124 -8.08 -9.97 17.63
CA ALA A 124 -8.64 -10.67 18.79
C ALA A 124 -7.99 -12.05 18.96
N ASP A 125 -7.77 -12.46 20.19
CA ASP A 125 -7.24 -13.80 20.48
C ASP A 125 -8.25 -14.87 20.03
N LYS A 126 -7.87 -15.66 19.04
CA LYS A 126 -8.69 -16.73 18.44
C LYS A 126 -9.10 -17.84 19.42
N ARG A 127 -8.44 -17.93 20.57
CA ARG A 127 -8.73 -18.90 21.64
C ARG A 127 -9.84 -18.42 22.57
N LYS A 128 -10.09 -17.12 22.61
CA LYS A 128 -11.05 -16.49 23.52
C LYS A 128 -12.49 -16.58 23.02
N SER A 129 -13.42 -16.29 23.94
CA SER A 129 -14.86 -16.47 23.74
C SER A 129 -15.42 -15.57 22.65
N LEU A 130 -15.02 -14.29 22.60
CA LEU A 130 -15.51 -13.34 21.61
C LEU A 130 -15.28 -13.85 20.18
N TYR A 131 -14.02 -14.16 19.83
CA TYR A 131 -13.68 -14.66 18.51
C TYR A 131 -14.46 -15.92 18.14
N LYS A 132 -14.49 -16.91 19.07
CA LYS A 132 -15.19 -18.20 18.84
C LYS A 132 -16.69 -18.02 18.64
N THR A 133 -17.29 -17.09 19.37
CA THR A 133 -18.75 -16.84 19.27
C THR A 133 -19.04 -16.12 17.96
N VAL A 134 -18.34 -15.03 17.64
CA VAL A 134 -18.57 -14.31 16.38
C VAL A 134 -18.30 -15.18 15.16
N SER A 135 -17.30 -16.04 15.19
CA SER A 135 -17.01 -16.98 14.08
C SER A 135 -18.17 -17.96 13.79
N LYS A 136 -19.09 -18.18 14.73
CA LYS A 136 -20.24 -19.07 14.54
C LYS A 136 -21.49 -18.35 14.03
N ILE A 137 -21.70 -17.11 14.47
CA ILE A 137 -22.99 -16.41 14.26
C ILE A 137 -22.86 -15.21 13.32
N GLY A 138 -21.67 -14.72 13.11
CA GLY A 138 -21.38 -13.50 12.37
C GLY A 138 -20.27 -13.70 11.34
N VAL A 139 -19.58 -12.61 11.04
CA VAL A 139 -18.45 -12.60 10.11
C VAL A 139 -17.18 -12.14 10.82
N VAL A 140 -16.08 -12.84 10.57
CA VAL A 140 -14.75 -12.43 11.00
C VAL A 140 -13.91 -12.13 9.75
N VAL A 141 -13.44 -10.90 9.64
CA VAL A 141 -12.40 -10.48 8.71
C VAL A 141 -11.11 -10.36 9.49
N ASP A 142 -10.09 -11.13 9.12
CA ASP A 142 -8.75 -11.12 9.72
C ASP A 142 -7.73 -10.83 8.61
N SER A 143 -7.40 -9.57 8.42
CA SER A 143 -6.60 -9.06 7.30
C SER A 143 -5.12 -9.00 7.65
N PRO A 144 -4.29 -9.93 7.12
CA PRO A 144 -2.84 -9.88 7.35
C PRO A 144 -2.22 -8.72 6.56
N ALA A 145 -1.13 -8.15 7.09
CA ALA A 145 -0.34 -7.17 6.35
C ALA A 145 0.14 -7.76 5.02
N LEU A 146 0.00 -6.98 3.95
CA LEU A 146 0.59 -7.32 2.66
C LEU A 146 2.09 -7.03 2.67
N ARG A 147 2.82 -7.83 1.90
CA ARG A 147 4.26 -7.66 1.72
C ARG A 147 4.55 -7.13 0.31
N ASP A 148 5.72 -6.55 0.11
CA ASP A 148 6.13 -6.00 -1.20
C ASP A 148 5.91 -6.97 -2.36
N TYR A 149 6.12 -8.27 -2.15
CA TYR A 149 5.94 -9.30 -3.18
C TYR A 149 4.45 -9.62 -3.49
N ASP A 150 3.51 -9.19 -2.65
CA ASP A 150 2.06 -9.35 -2.88
C ASP A 150 1.52 -8.23 -3.78
N MET A 151 2.16 -7.06 -3.77
CA MET A 151 1.71 -5.85 -4.47
C MET A 151 1.50 -6.05 -5.99
N PRO A 152 2.37 -6.78 -6.71
CA PRO A 152 2.18 -7.03 -8.14
C PRO A 152 0.91 -7.81 -8.49
N ARG A 153 0.37 -8.55 -7.53
CA ARG A 153 -0.87 -9.30 -7.68
C ARG A 153 -2.06 -8.50 -7.18
N TRP A 154 -1.87 -7.74 -6.11
CA TRP A 154 -2.94 -6.96 -5.49
C TRP A 154 -3.37 -5.78 -6.35
N ILE A 155 -2.44 -4.97 -6.86
CA ILE A 155 -2.75 -3.76 -7.63
C ILE A 155 -3.63 -4.04 -8.86
N PRO A 156 -3.32 -5.03 -9.74
CA PRO A 156 -4.20 -5.35 -10.86
C PRO A 156 -5.61 -5.78 -10.43
N VAL A 157 -5.74 -6.57 -9.35
CA VAL A 157 -7.04 -6.99 -8.81
C VAL A 157 -7.82 -5.80 -8.29
N PHE A 158 -7.15 -4.87 -7.61
CA PHE A 158 -7.75 -3.63 -7.14
C PHE A 158 -8.27 -2.78 -8.30
N TYR A 159 -7.49 -2.56 -9.37
CA TYR A 159 -7.93 -1.82 -10.55
C TYR A 159 -9.07 -2.52 -11.29
N GLN A 160 -9.01 -3.83 -11.42
CA GLN A 160 -10.10 -4.61 -12.02
C GLN A 160 -11.42 -4.44 -11.26
N SER A 161 -11.38 -4.32 -9.94
CA SER A 161 -12.58 -4.06 -9.13
C SER A 161 -13.20 -2.69 -9.35
N LYS A 162 -12.42 -1.75 -9.88
CA LYS A 162 -12.88 -0.41 -10.29
C LYS A 162 -13.29 -0.38 -11.78
N GLY A 163 -13.35 -1.54 -12.45
CA GLY A 163 -13.65 -1.64 -13.89
C GLY A 163 -12.51 -1.20 -14.80
N MET A 164 -11.29 -1.12 -14.27
CA MET A 164 -10.11 -0.63 -14.95
C MET A 164 -9.06 -1.72 -15.13
N GLN A 165 -8.19 -1.55 -16.11
CA GLN A 165 -6.96 -2.31 -16.26
C GLN A 165 -5.76 -1.40 -15.98
N ILE A 166 -4.69 -1.95 -15.47
CA ILE A 166 -3.44 -1.23 -15.25
C ILE A 166 -2.28 -1.94 -15.95
N ALA A 167 -1.44 -1.18 -16.65
CA ALA A 167 -0.25 -1.72 -17.30
C ALA A 167 0.74 -2.25 -16.23
N PRO A 168 1.50 -3.31 -16.51
CA PRO A 168 2.43 -3.91 -15.53
C PRO A 168 3.49 -2.95 -15.01
N ASP A 169 4.01 -2.07 -15.87
CA ASP A 169 4.97 -1.01 -15.52
C ASP A 169 4.32 0.07 -14.64
N ALA A 170 3.07 0.45 -14.92
CA ALA A 170 2.29 1.36 -14.10
C ALA A 170 2.02 0.78 -12.70
N ALA A 171 1.64 -0.49 -12.62
CA ALA A 171 1.43 -1.19 -11.35
C ALA A 171 2.72 -1.27 -10.52
N ALA A 172 3.85 -1.55 -11.16
CA ALA A 172 5.15 -1.61 -10.51
C ALA A 172 5.58 -0.24 -9.98
N LEU A 173 5.36 0.82 -10.77
CA LEU A 173 5.64 2.20 -10.38
C LEU A 173 4.80 2.64 -9.18
N LEU A 174 3.52 2.31 -9.18
CA LEU A 174 2.60 2.61 -8.08
C LEU A 174 3.01 1.87 -6.80
N ALA A 175 3.38 0.59 -6.91
CA ALA A 175 3.88 -0.20 -5.78
C ALA A 175 5.17 0.37 -5.19
N GLU A 176 6.10 0.85 -6.02
CA GLU A 176 7.35 1.45 -5.53
C GLU A 176 7.11 2.78 -4.81
N HIS A 177 6.14 3.57 -5.30
CA HIS A 177 5.80 4.86 -4.69
C HIS A 177 5.04 4.73 -3.37
N ALA A 178 4.04 3.88 -3.32
CA ALA A 178 3.16 3.73 -2.16
C ALA A 178 3.64 2.66 -1.16
N GLY A 179 4.56 1.79 -1.58
CA GLY A 179 4.95 0.62 -0.80
C GLY A 179 3.77 -0.34 -0.62
N THR A 180 3.58 -0.83 0.59
CA THR A 180 2.48 -1.73 0.96
C THR A 180 1.27 -1.02 1.57
N ASP A 181 1.23 0.31 1.54
CA ASP A 181 0.11 1.11 2.07
C ASP A 181 -1.06 1.11 1.07
N LEU A 182 -2.00 0.18 1.29
CA LEU A 182 -3.15 0.00 0.40
C LEU A 182 -4.11 1.20 0.43
N ASN A 183 -4.26 1.86 1.59
CA ASN A 183 -5.11 3.06 1.72
C ASN A 183 -4.53 4.19 0.87
N LYS A 184 -3.22 4.40 0.91
CA LYS A 184 -2.55 5.38 0.06
C LYS A 184 -2.77 5.09 -1.42
N ILE A 185 -2.61 3.83 -1.84
CA ILE A 185 -2.86 3.41 -3.23
C ILE A 185 -4.31 3.70 -3.63
N ALA A 186 -5.26 3.35 -2.78
CA ALA A 186 -6.68 3.57 -3.04
C ALA A 186 -7.00 5.07 -3.22
N ILE A 187 -6.52 5.92 -2.30
CA ILE A 187 -6.74 7.37 -2.33
C ILE A 187 -6.11 7.99 -3.59
N GLU A 188 -4.85 7.65 -3.89
CA GLU A 188 -4.17 8.20 -5.07
C GLU A 188 -4.83 7.72 -6.37
N THR A 189 -5.30 6.46 -6.42
CA THR A 189 -6.06 5.95 -7.56
C THR A 189 -7.38 6.70 -7.74
N GLU A 190 -8.14 6.94 -6.68
CA GLU A 190 -9.41 7.67 -6.79
C GLU A 190 -9.22 9.11 -7.26
N LYS A 191 -8.19 9.79 -6.78
CA LYS A 191 -7.81 11.13 -7.28
C LYS A 191 -7.47 11.09 -8.77
N MET A 192 -6.67 10.11 -9.17
CA MET A 192 -6.26 9.95 -10.56
C MET A 192 -7.46 9.68 -11.48
N LEU A 193 -8.36 8.76 -11.09
CA LEU A 193 -9.52 8.39 -11.90
C LEU A 193 -10.45 9.59 -12.18
N LYS A 194 -10.54 10.55 -11.24
CA LYS A 194 -11.30 11.81 -11.45
C LYS A 194 -10.67 12.72 -12.50
N ASN A 195 -9.38 12.58 -12.78
CA ASN A 195 -8.63 13.43 -13.71
C ASN A 195 -8.42 12.76 -15.07
N LEU A 196 -8.73 11.47 -15.20
CA LEU A 196 -8.63 10.77 -16.49
C LEU A 196 -9.78 11.13 -17.41
N PRO A 197 -9.56 11.11 -18.74
CA PRO A 197 -10.62 11.32 -19.73
C PRO A 197 -11.76 10.29 -19.54
N GLU A 198 -13.00 10.74 -19.78
CA GLU A 198 -14.15 9.84 -19.76
C GLU A 198 -13.96 8.66 -20.73
N GLY A 199 -14.35 7.47 -20.28
CA GLY A 199 -14.21 6.24 -21.07
C GLY A 199 -12.82 5.61 -21.00
N THR A 200 -11.87 6.14 -20.22
CA THR A 200 -10.57 5.49 -20.00
C THR A 200 -10.79 4.18 -19.24
N THR A 201 -10.33 3.07 -19.82
CA THR A 201 -10.40 1.74 -19.21
C THR A 201 -9.03 1.15 -18.88
N HIS A 202 -7.95 1.80 -19.35
CA HIS A 202 -6.59 1.31 -19.20
C HIS A 202 -5.68 2.40 -18.65
N VAL A 203 -4.97 2.10 -17.55
CA VAL A 203 -4.05 3.03 -16.87
C VAL A 203 -2.61 2.71 -17.26
N THR A 204 -1.90 3.72 -17.74
CA THR A 204 -0.50 3.64 -18.16
C THR A 204 0.44 4.22 -17.09
N ALA A 205 1.75 3.98 -17.24
CA ALA A 205 2.75 4.59 -16.37
C ALA A 205 2.72 6.13 -16.45
N GLN A 206 2.39 6.70 -17.63
CA GLN A 206 2.26 8.15 -17.81
C GLN A 206 1.08 8.74 -17.01
N ASP A 207 -0.02 7.99 -16.89
CA ASP A 207 -1.18 8.42 -16.10
C ASP A 207 -0.83 8.44 -14.61
N ILE A 208 -0.11 7.44 -14.12
CA ILE A 208 0.40 7.40 -12.75
C ILE A 208 1.35 8.58 -12.50
N GLU A 209 2.31 8.80 -13.40
CA GLU A 209 3.27 9.90 -13.33
C GLU A 209 2.57 11.27 -13.20
N LYS A 210 1.62 11.53 -14.08
CA LYS A 210 0.94 12.82 -14.17
C LYS A 210 0.05 13.12 -12.96
N ASN A 211 -0.62 12.11 -12.41
CA ASN A 211 -1.69 12.30 -11.43
C ASN A 211 -1.29 11.99 -9.98
N VAL A 212 -0.32 11.12 -9.76
CA VAL A 212 0.09 10.69 -8.40
C VAL A 212 1.25 11.54 -7.85
N GLY A 213 1.64 12.60 -8.57
CA GLY A 213 2.72 13.50 -8.14
C GLY A 213 4.12 12.85 -8.13
N ILE A 214 4.28 11.77 -8.87
CA ILE A 214 5.49 10.94 -8.95
C ILE A 214 6.56 11.56 -9.87
N SER A 215 6.25 12.66 -10.56
CA SER A 215 7.08 13.20 -11.67
C SER A 215 8.59 13.27 -11.38
N ARG A 216 9.00 13.52 -10.11
CA ARG A 216 10.40 13.52 -9.73
C ARG A 216 10.96 12.13 -9.42
N GLN A 217 10.17 11.27 -8.77
CA GLN A 217 10.58 9.90 -8.49
C GLN A 217 10.58 9.05 -9.75
N PHE A 218 9.60 9.27 -10.65
CA PHE A 218 9.55 8.62 -11.95
C PHE A 218 10.78 8.98 -12.80
N SER A 219 11.14 10.24 -12.87
CA SER A 219 12.32 10.66 -13.64
C SER A 219 13.62 10.06 -13.08
N ILE A 220 13.75 9.90 -11.76
CA ILE A 220 14.89 9.18 -11.15
C ILE A 220 14.81 7.69 -11.43
N PHE A 221 13.64 7.09 -11.40
CA PHE A 221 13.43 5.69 -11.74
C PHE A 221 13.77 5.42 -13.22
N GLU A 222 13.30 6.27 -14.12
CA GLU A 222 13.67 6.20 -15.53
C GLU A 222 15.18 6.39 -15.73
N LEU A 223 15.81 7.28 -14.96
CA LEU A 223 17.25 7.44 -14.97
C LEU A 223 17.98 6.17 -14.51
N THR A 224 17.55 5.53 -13.42
CA THR A 224 18.16 4.27 -12.93
C THR A 224 18.06 3.16 -13.96
N LYS A 225 16.93 3.05 -14.65
CA LYS A 225 16.74 2.11 -15.76
C LYS A 225 17.72 2.36 -16.90
N GLU A 226 17.83 3.61 -17.35
CA GLU A 226 18.75 3.95 -18.45
C GLU A 226 20.23 3.80 -18.04
N LEU A 227 20.56 4.06 -16.76
CA LEU A 227 21.88 3.76 -16.21
C LEU A 227 22.14 2.24 -16.21
N SER A 228 21.16 1.42 -15.79
CA SER A 228 21.24 -0.04 -15.81
C SER A 228 21.57 -0.57 -17.21
N HIS A 229 21.01 0.05 -18.25
CA HIS A 229 21.25 -0.30 -19.66
C HIS A 229 22.45 0.40 -20.30
N LYS A 230 23.13 1.30 -19.58
CA LYS A 230 24.21 2.16 -20.14
C LYS A 230 23.76 3.00 -21.35
N ASN A 231 22.50 3.41 -21.39
CA ASN A 231 21.97 4.29 -22.43
C ASN A 231 22.34 5.75 -22.14
N ALA A 232 23.56 6.13 -22.53
CA ALA A 232 24.14 7.42 -22.17
C ALA A 232 23.31 8.61 -22.65
N ALA A 233 22.85 8.59 -23.92
CA ALA A 233 22.10 9.69 -24.49
C ALA A 233 20.79 9.97 -23.75
N LYS A 234 20.06 8.92 -23.40
CA LYS A 234 18.78 9.03 -22.71
C LYS A 234 18.99 9.37 -21.23
N ALA A 235 19.95 8.73 -20.55
CA ALA A 235 20.26 9.00 -19.15
C ALA A 235 20.68 10.46 -18.91
N LEU A 236 21.54 11.01 -19.75
CA LEU A 236 21.98 12.42 -19.63
C LEU A 236 20.83 13.40 -19.89
N ARG A 237 19.93 13.09 -20.83
CA ARG A 237 18.75 13.91 -21.11
C ARG A 237 17.80 13.92 -19.92
N ILE A 238 17.56 12.77 -19.31
CA ILE A 238 16.73 12.63 -18.10
C ILE A 238 17.39 13.38 -16.92
N ALA A 239 18.70 13.23 -16.72
CA ALA A 239 19.44 13.93 -15.66
C ALA A 239 19.33 15.46 -15.78
N ALA A 240 19.48 15.99 -17.00
CA ALA A 240 19.29 17.40 -17.26
C ALA A 240 17.86 17.88 -16.99
N TYR A 241 16.87 17.09 -17.38
CA TYR A 241 15.46 17.39 -17.12
C TYR A 241 15.15 17.41 -15.63
N ILE A 242 15.59 16.39 -14.86
CA ILE A 242 15.43 16.34 -13.41
C ILE A 242 16.07 17.56 -12.75
N GLY A 243 17.30 17.86 -13.12
CA GLY A 243 18.08 18.97 -12.58
C GLY A 243 17.45 20.34 -12.84
N SER A 244 16.69 20.50 -13.93
CA SER A 244 16.01 21.75 -14.29
C SER A 244 14.74 22.03 -13.50
N ALA A 245 14.24 21.06 -12.72
CA ALA A 245 12.99 21.22 -11.98
C ALA A 245 13.12 22.25 -10.85
N ALA A 246 12.16 23.18 -10.73
CA ALA A 246 12.17 24.34 -9.82
C ALA A 246 12.40 24.03 -8.32
N LYS A 247 12.14 22.79 -7.89
CA LYS A 247 12.38 22.33 -6.51
C LYS A 247 13.29 21.09 -6.48
N PHE A 248 14.18 20.94 -7.44
CA PHE A 248 15.16 19.86 -7.43
C PHE A 248 16.11 19.99 -6.24
N ALA A 249 16.41 18.88 -5.59
CA ALA A 249 17.38 18.80 -4.51
C ALA A 249 18.31 17.60 -4.76
N MET A 250 19.57 17.87 -4.96
CA MET A 250 20.61 16.86 -5.24
C MET A 250 20.66 15.75 -4.19
N PRO A 251 20.55 15.99 -2.87
CA PRO A 251 20.58 14.92 -1.87
C PRO A 251 19.46 13.87 -2.03
N MET A 252 18.26 14.29 -2.48
CA MET A 252 17.16 13.36 -2.72
C MET A 252 17.46 12.43 -3.93
N ALA A 253 18.00 12.98 -4.98
CA ALA A 253 18.39 12.21 -6.15
C ALA A 253 19.51 11.21 -5.82
N VAL A 254 20.52 11.65 -5.07
CA VAL A 254 21.62 10.78 -4.62
C VAL A 254 21.10 9.64 -3.74
N ALA A 255 20.16 9.88 -2.83
CA ALA A 255 19.59 8.84 -1.99
C ALA A 255 18.87 7.74 -2.81
N ALA A 256 18.13 8.13 -3.85
CA ALA A 256 17.45 7.18 -4.74
C ALA A 256 18.44 6.40 -5.59
N LEU A 257 19.46 7.06 -6.17
CA LEU A 257 20.54 6.42 -6.91
C LEU A 257 21.36 5.47 -6.01
N TYR A 258 21.60 5.86 -4.75
CA TYR A 258 22.29 5.01 -3.78
C TYR A 258 21.50 3.71 -3.54
N THR A 259 20.20 3.81 -3.34
CA THR A 259 19.34 2.63 -3.15
C THR A 259 19.44 1.68 -4.34
N HIS A 260 19.41 2.20 -5.56
CA HIS A 260 19.54 1.40 -6.78
C HIS A 260 20.92 0.72 -6.88
N PHE A 261 22.01 1.46 -6.76
CA PHE A 261 23.38 0.89 -6.84
C PHE A 261 23.70 -0.03 -5.67
N TYR A 262 23.14 0.20 -4.48
CA TYR A 262 23.28 -0.70 -3.35
C TYR A 262 22.57 -2.04 -3.58
N ARG A 263 21.42 -2.03 -4.26
CA ARG A 263 20.75 -3.27 -4.72
C ARG A 263 21.62 -4.03 -5.72
N ILE A 264 22.22 -3.34 -6.70
CA ILE A 264 23.16 -3.92 -7.66
C ILE A 264 24.37 -4.55 -6.93
N LEU A 265 24.92 -3.86 -5.95
CA LEU A 265 26.04 -4.35 -5.14
C LEU A 265 25.67 -5.63 -4.38
N LYS A 266 24.53 -5.64 -3.69
CA LYS A 266 24.01 -6.83 -3.00
C LYS A 266 23.76 -8.00 -3.96
N TYR A 267 23.26 -7.70 -5.14
CA TYR A 267 22.99 -8.73 -6.13
C TYR A 267 24.28 -9.31 -6.72
N ASN A 268 25.31 -8.50 -6.97
CA ASN A 268 26.65 -8.97 -7.30
C ASN A 268 27.21 -9.92 -6.23
N ALA A 269 27.05 -9.57 -4.94
CA ALA A 269 27.48 -10.43 -3.84
C ALA A 269 26.71 -11.77 -3.81
N LEU A 270 25.40 -11.75 -4.06
CA LEU A 270 24.61 -12.98 -4.18
C LEU A 270 25.10 -13.86 -5.33
N LEU A 271 25.39 -13.28 -6.51
CA LEU A 271 25.86 -14.01 -7.69
C LEU A 271 27.24 -14.66 -7.46
N MET A 272 28.09 -14.08 -6.61
CA MET A 272 29.36 -14.70 -6.20
C MET A 272 29.14 -15.95 -5.34
N MET A 273 28.12 -15.94 -4.49
CA MET A 273 27.79 -17.07 -3.61
C MET A 273 26.93 -18.13 -4.32
N THR A 274 26.02 -17.68 -5.17
CA THR A 274 25.04 -18.50 -5.89
C THR A 274 24.96 -18.00 -7.33
N PRO A 275 25.68 -18.63 -8.29
CA PRO A 275 25.76 -18.14 -9.67
C PRO A 275 24.41 -18.11 -10.42
N ARG A 276 23.45 -18.91 -10.00
CA ARG A 276 22.08 -18.96 -10.57
C ARG A 276 21.03 -18.92 -9.45
N PRO A 277 20.81 -17.75 -8.83
CA PRO A 277 19.82 -17.63 -7.76
C PRO A 277 18.41 -17.78 -8.31
N GLY A 278 17.55 -18.48 -7.57
CA GLY A 278 16.12 -18.55 -7.84
C GLY A 278 15.42 -17.19 -7.57
N ASN A 279 14.18 -17.06 -8.06
CA ASN A 279 13.42 -15.82 -7.91
C ASN A 279 13.21 -15.41 -6.44
N ASP A 280 13.04 -16.37 -5.52
CA ASP A 280 12.90 -16.10 -4.08
C ASP A 280 14.16 -15.48 -3.48
N GLN A 281 15.32 -15.96 -3.89
CA GLN A 281 16.62 -15.42 -3.45
C GLN A 281 16.84 -14.00 -4.02
N LYS A 282 16.50 -13.81 -5.31
CA LYS A 282 16.54 -12.48 -5.93
C LYS A 282 15.61 -11.51 -5.21
N ALA A 283 14.36 -11.90 -4.96
CA ALA A 283 13.38 -11.09 -4.25
C ALA A 283 13.87 -10.67 -2.87
N LYS A 284 14.44 -11.62 -2.11
CA LYS A 284 14.96 -11.37 -0.75
C LYS A 284 16.14 -10.39 -0.74
N VAL A 285 17.02 -10.46 -1.72
CA VAL A 285 18.26 -9.64 -1.76
C VAL A 285 17.97 -8.26 -2.37
N LEU A 286 17.22 -8.22 -3.46
CA LEU A 286 16.91 -6.98 -4.17
C LEU A 286 15.83 -6.15 -3.46
N GLY A 287 14.84 -6.81 -2.83
CA GLY A 287 13.70 -6.12 -2.24
C GLY A 287 12.88 -5.35 -3.27
N VAL A 288 12.76 -5.90 -4.48
CA VAL A 288 11.98 -5.29 -5.58
C VAL A 288 11.00 -6.30 -6.17
N ASN A 289 10.00 -5.77 -6.88
CA ASN A 289 9.08 -6.59 -7.65
C ASN A 289 9.82 -7.49 -8.64
N PRO A 290 9.45 -8.78 -8.80
CA PRO A 290 10.03 -9.68 -9.79
C PRO A 290 10.04 -9.16 -11.24
N TYR A 291 9.11 -8.24 -11.58
CA TYR A 291 9.09 -7.53 -12.84
C TYR A 291 10.43 -6.85 -13.18
N PHE A 292 11.12 -6.32 -12.17
CA PHE A 292 12.41 -5.63 -12.35
C PHE A 292 13.64 -6.54 -12.36
N PHE A 293 13.49 -7.86 -12.15
CA PHE A 293 14.66 -8.75 -12.09
C PHE A 293 15.50 -8.72 -13.37
N GLN A 294 14.86 -8.62 -14.53
CA GLN A 294 15.57 -8.53 -15.82
C GLN A 294 16.43 -7.24 -15.91
N GLU A 295 15.94 -6.14 -15.36
CA GLU A 295 16.71 -4.89 -15.30
C GLU A 295 17.94 -5.06 -14.40
N TYR A 296 17.80 -5.69 -13.23
CA TYR A 296 18.92 -5.97 -12.33
C TYR A 296 19.86 -7.02 -12.90
N ASP A 297 19.38 -8.02 -13.64
CA ASP A 297 20.23 -8.98 -14.37
C ASP A 297 21.07 -8.27 -15.45
N MET A 298 20.55 -7.20 -16.07
CA MET A 298 21.30 -6.34 -17.00
C MET A 298 22.27 -5.43 -16.23
N ALA A 299 21.79 -4.83 -15.14
CA ALA A 299 22.58 -3.88 -14.36
C ALA A 299 23.85 -4.52 -13.79
N VAL A 300 23.83 -5.77 -13.27
CA VAL A 300 25.02 -6.43 -12.76
C VAL A 300 26.05 -6.77 -13.84
N ARG A 301 25.62 -6.97 -15.10
CA ARG A 301 26.52 -7.16 -16.23
C ARG A 301 27.28 -5.88 -16.56
N ASN A 302 26.59 -4.74 -16.52
CA ASN A 302 27.14 -3.42 -16.83
C ASN A 302 27.92 -2.83 -15.65
N TYR A 303 27.52 -3.18 -14.41
CA TYR A 303 28.15 -2.74 -13.17
C TYR A 303 28.54 -3.96 -12.31
N PRO A 304 29.58 -4.73 -12.72
CA PRO A 304 30.10 -5.82 -11.88
C PRO A 304 30.61 -5.27 -10.54
N LEU A 305 30.93 -6.14 -9.59
CA LEU A 305 31.21 -5.81 -8.19
C LEU A 305 32.09 -4.56 -8.01
N ARG A 306 33.23 -4.50 -8.70
CA ARG A 306 34.16 -3.36 -8.59
C ARG A 306 33.53 -2.04 -9.05
N LYS A 307 32.75 -2.05 -10.15
CA LYS A 307 32.07 -0.87 -10.66
C LYS A 307 30.90 -0.44 -9.76
N SER A 308 30.16 -1.39 -9.20
CA SER A 308 29.10 -1.07 -8.24
C SER A 308 29.65 -0.47 -6.93
N MET A 309 30.80 -0.93 -6.45
CA MET A 309 31.52 -0.32 -5.32
C MET A 309 31.99 1.12 -5.67
N ALA A 310 32.54 1.31 -6.86
CA ALA A 310 32.96 2.63 -7.33
C ALA A 310 31.76 3.60 -7.47
N ALA A 311 30.62 3.10 -7.93
CA ALA A 311 29.38 3.89 -7.97
C ALA A 311 28.94 4.35 -6.57
N ILE A 312 28.98 3.48 -5.57
CA ILE A 312 28.67 3.84 -4.17
C ILE A 312 29.65 4.90 -3.64
N ALA A 313 30.95 4.76 -3.92
CA ALA A 313 31.95 5.77 -3.52
C ALA A 313 31.68 7.13 -4.19
N LEU A 314 31.32 7.12 -5.47
CA LEU A 314 30.99 8.32 -6.23
C LEU A 314 29.73 8.99 -5.67
N LEU A 315 28.68 8.21 -5.35
CA LEU A 315 27.46 8.73 -4.76
C LEU A 315 27.70 9.37 -3.39
N LYS A 316 28.60 8.82 -2.57
CA LYS A 316 29.03 9.45 -1.31
C LYS A 316 29.68 10.84 -1.54
N GLU A 317 30.53 10.95 -2.57
CA GLU A 317 31.13 12.24 -2.95
C GLU A 317 30.07 13.27 -3.31
N TYR A 318 29.08 12.86 -4.13
CA TYR A 318 28.02 13.74 -4.57
C TYR A 318 26.93 14.02 -3.52
N ASP A 319 26.76 13.17 -2.53
CA ASP A 319 25.96 13.49 -1.34
C ASP A 319 26.59 14.66 -0.56
N PHE A 320 27.91 14.60 -0.37
CA PHE A 320 28.66 15.69 0.27
C PHE A 320 28.59 16.99 -0.53
N LYS A 321 28.78 16.92 -1.86
CA LYS A 321 28.62 18.08 -2.76
C LYS A 321 27.20 18.65 -2.70
N GLY A 322 26.17 17.83 -2.81
CA GLY A 322 24.77 18.25 -2.76
C GLY A 322 24.34 18.88 -1.43
N LYS A 323 25.14 18.70 -0.39
CA LYS A 323 24.98 19.37 0.92
C LYS A 323 25.86 20.63 1.08
N GLY A 324 26.45 21.11 -0.02
CA GLY A 324 27.26 22.34 -0.04
C GLY A 324 28.76 22.14 0.12
N GLY A 325 29.25 20.88 0.15
CA GLY A 325 30.67 20.58 0.30
C GLY A 325 31.44 20.66 -1.04
N ASN A 326 32.44 21.55 -1.14
CA ASN A 326 33.36 21.65 -2.29
C ASN A 326 32.70 21.76 -3.68
N ILE A 327 31.61 22.52 -3.79
CA ILE A 327 30.82 22.64 -5.03
C ILE A 327 31.27 23.79 -5.91
N GLY A 328 32.06 24.78 -5.38
CA GLY A 328 32.38 26.03 -6.09
C GLY A 328 31.08 26.75 -6.49
N GLU A 329 30.94 27.10 -7.76
CA GLU A 329 29.76 27.74 -8.34
C GLU A 329 28.79 26.73 -9.00
N ALA A 330 29.04 25.41 -8.86
CA ALA A 330 28.21 24.40 -9.51
C ALA A 330 26.81 24.34 -8.91
N THR A 331 25.80 24.32 -9.76
CA THR A 331 24.41 24.14 -9.37
C THR A 331 24.08 22.67 -9.18
N ASP A 332 23.02 22.37 -8.43
CA ASP A 332 22.49 21.00 -8.26
C ASP A 332 22.20 20.33 -9.62
N ALA A 333 21.71 21.09 -10.59
CA ALA A 333 21.49 20.63 -11.96
C ALA A 333 22.76 20.16 -12.64
N GLN A 334 23.83 20.94 -12.53
CA GLN A 334 25.14 20.60 -13.10
C GLN A 334 25.75 19.37 -12.40
N LEU A 335 25.63 19.31 -11.07
CA LEU A 335 26.06 18.14 -10.27
C LEU A 335 25.33 16.86 -10.69
N MET A 336 24.04 16.94 -11.00
CA MET A 336 23.25 15.80 -11.41
C MET A 336 23.69 15.23 -12.77
N VAL A 337 23.94 16.10 -13.73
CA VAL A 337 24.45 15.71 -15.06
C VAL A 337 25.86 15.15 -14.95
N GLU A 338 26.74 15.80 -14.17
CA GLU A 338 28.11 15.33 -13.94
C GLU A 338 28.16 13.96 -13.28
N LEU A 339 27.37 13.76 -12.20
CA LEU A 339 27.24 12.46 -11.53
C LEU A 339 26.79 11.37 -12.51
N THR A 340 25.74 11.66 -13.30
CA THR A 340 25.21 10.73 -14.29
C THR A 340 26.25 10.34 -15.32
N ALA A 341 27.01 11.30 -15.84
CA ALA A 341 28.10 11.05 -16.79
C ALA A 341 29.21 10.19 -16.16
N LYS A 342 29.59 10.44 -14.92
CA LYS A 342 30.60 9.62 -14.20
C LYS A 342 30.11 8.20 -13.94
N LEU A 343 28.85 8.01 -13.55
CA LEU A 343 28.25 6.69 -13.36
C LEU A 343 28.21 5.88 -14.66
N LEU A 344 27.93 6.53 -15.80
CA LEU A 344 27.95 5.89 -17.11
C LEU A 344 29.36 5.45 -17.53
N ASN A 345 30.39 6.16 -17.11
CA ASN A 345 31.78 5.88 -17.47
C ASN A 345 32.47 4.83 -16.56
N LEU A 346 31.80 4.39 -15.49
CA LEU A 346 32.29 3.26 -14.73
C LEU A 346 32.19 1.97 -15.54
#